data_43847838a60497c880ca5c6784ea5eca
#
_entry.id   43847838a60497c880ca5c6784ea5eca
#
_cell.length_a   1.000
_cell.length_b   1.000
_cell.length_c   1.000
_cell.angle_alpha   90.00
_cell.angle_beta   90.00
_cell.angle_gamma   90.00
#
_symmetry.space_group_name_H-M   'P 1'
#
loop_
_entity.id
_entity.type
_entity.pdbx_description
1 polymer ?
#
loop_
_entity_poly.entity_id
_entity_poly.type
_entity_poly.pdbx_seq_one_letter_code
_entity_poly.pdbx_strand_id
1 'polypeptide(L)'
;MKKYFLFVFVLVLCTGVVAFAANKVESPKSCKQCGMDRVAFAYARMMIVYADGTTAGTCSLNCAAVEMKGNKGKKVKTLRVADYTTKKLIDAKSAVWVIGGSKEGVMTSIPKWAFVTKSEADKFVKGNGGRIADFNEALNLALRENE
;
A
#
# COMPACT_ATOMS: atom_id res chain seq x y z
N MET A 1 -47.26 6.95 -35.66
CA MET A 1 -46.69 7.63 -34.50
C MET A 1 -46.50 6.76 -33.25
N LYS A 2 -47.03 5.52 -33.17
CA LYS A 2 -46.84 4.62 -31.98
C LYS A 2 -45.58 3.75 -32.00
N LYS A 3 -44.87 3.64 -33.13
CA LYS A 3 -43.70 2.77 -33.26
C LYS A 3 -42.37 3.41 -32.80
N TYR A 4 -42.28 4.73 -32.72
CA TYR A 4 -41.08 5.42 -32.29
C TYR A 4 -40.98 5.60 -30.75
N PHE A 5 -42.08 5.42 -30.02
CA PHE A 5 -42.12 5.56 -28.57
C PHE A 5 -41.48 4.35 -27.85
N LEU A 6 -41.50 3.18 -28.49
CA LEU A 6 -40.90 1.96 -27.90
C LEU A 6 -39.39 1.91 -28.05
N PHE A 7 -38.81 2.60 -29.05
CA PHE A 7 -37.36 2.59 -29.30
C PHE A 7 -36.60 3.55 -28.38
N VAL A 8 -37.25 4.61 -27.91
CA VAL A 8 -36.63 5.57 -26.97
C VAL A 8 -36.54 5.02 -25.56
N PHE A 9 -37.43 4.10 -25.17
CA PHE A 9 -37.47 3.55 -23.83
C PHE A 9 -36.41 2.47 -23.58
N VAL A 10 -35.87 1.84 -24.62
CA VAL A 10 -34.80 0.81 -24.51
C VAL A 10 -33.41 1.41 -24.41
N LEU A 11 -33.23 2.67 -24.85
CA LEU A 11 -31.90 3.31 -24.88
C LEU A 11 -31.47 3.94 -23.53
N VAL A 12 -32.39 4.06 -22.58
CA VAL A 12 -32.13 4.71 -21.25
C VAL A 12 -31.69 3.72 -20.15
N LEU A 13 -31.75 2.41 -20.41
CA LEU A 13 -31.43 1.37 -19.41
C LEU A 13 -29.97 0.89 -19.39
N CYS A 14 -29.10 1.49 -20.19
CA CYS A 14 -27.65 1.19 -20.19
C CYS A 14 -26.80 2.26 -19.49
N THR A 15 -27.32 2.94 -18.45
CA THR A 15 -26.45 3.66 -17.53
C THR A 15 -25.75 2.63 -16.65
N GLY A 16 -24.60 2.18 -17.15
CA GLY A 16 -23.73 1.28 -16.39
C GLY A 16 -23.46 1.87 -15.02
N VAL A 17 -23.89 1.18 -13.98
CA VAL A 17 -23.48 1.43 -12.60
C VAL A 17 -21.98 1.21 -12.56
N VAL A 18 -21.19 2.27 -12.67
CA VAL A 18 -19.78 2.23 -12.34
C VAL A 18 -19.69 1.99 -10.84
N ALA A 19 -19.66 0.73 -10.44
CA ALA A 19 -19.38 0.35 -9.05
C ALA A 19 -17.97 0.85 -8.73
N PHE A 20 -17.87 1.97 -8.04
CA PHE A 20 -16.64 2.35 -7.37
C PHE A 20 -16.33 1.26 -6.34
N ALA A 21 -15.46 0.33 -6.70
CA ALA A 21 -14.91 -0.62 -5.76
C ALA A 21 -14.13 0.17 -4.71
N ALA A 22 -14.78 0.46 -3.58
CA ALA A 22 -14.12 1.06 -2.43
C ALA A 22 -12.91 0.16 -2.09
N ASN A 23 -11.72 0.75 -2.01
CA ASN A 23 -10.48 0.05 -1.67
C ASN A 23 -10.59 -0.47 -0.22
N LYS A 24 -11.26 -1.61 -0.06
CA LYS A 24 -11.43 -2.23 1.25
C LYS A 24 -10.08 -2.72 1.75
N VAL A 25 -9.64 -2.17 2.87
CA VAL A 25 -8.41 -2.63 3.53
C VAL A 25 -8.63 -4.07 4.01
N GLU A 26 -7.71 -4.96 3.66
CA GLU A 26 -7.72 -6.37 4.06
C GLU A 26 -7.52 -6.56 5.57
N SER A 27 -7.99 -7.68 6.10
CA SER A 27 -7.77 -8.04 7.51
C SER A 27 -6.29 -8.39 7.78
N PRO A 28 -5.81 -8.13 9.01
CA PRO A 28 -6.48 -7.45 10.12
C PRO A 28 -6.53 -5.92 9.92
N LYS A 29 -7.50 -5.24 10.57
CA LYS A 29 -7.64 -3.78 10.51
C LYS A 29 -6.58 -3.06 11.35
N SER A 30 -6.10 -3.70 12.41
CA SER A 30 -5.06 -3.16 13.29
C SER A 30 -3.69 -3.68 12.90
N CYS A 31 -2.68 -2.84 13.07
CA CYS A 31 -1.28 -3.21 12.88
C CYS A 31 -0.87 -4.23 13.93
N LYS A 32 -0.30 -5.36 13.51
CA LYS A 32 0.12 -6.44 14.41
C LYS A 32 1.20 -6.01 15.43
N GLN A 33 2.04 -5.03 15.07
CA GLN A 33 3.15 -4.60 15.92
C GLN A 33 2.79 -3.45 16.88
N CYS A 34 2.08 -2.43 16.39
CA CYS A 34 1.81 -1.22 17.17
C CYS A 34 0.33 -0.93 17.45
N GLY A 35 -0.59 -1.76 16.92
CA GLY A 35 -2.02 -1.60 17.12
C GLY A 35 -2.70 -0.51 16.27
N MET A 36 -1.93 0.32 15.53
CA MET A 36 -2.49 1.42 14.72
C MET A 36 -3.50 0.93 13.69
N ASP A 37 -4.52 1.75 13.43
CA ASP A 37 -5.55 1.49 12.44
C ASP A 37 -4.96 1.52 11.02
N ARG A 38 -4.93 0.37 10.37
CA ARG A 38 -4.45 0.21 8.99
C ARG A 38 -5.38 0.83 7.95
N VAL A 39 -6.61 1.15 8.31
CA VAL A 39 -7.53 1.89 7.43
C VAL A 39 -7.15 3.36 7.38
N ALA A 40 -6.86 3.97 8.53
CA ALA A 40 -6.36 5.35 8.61
C ALA A 40 -5.01 5.50 7.87
N PHE A 41 -4.13 4.50 7.97
CA PHE A 41 -2.81 4.47 7.31
C PHE A 41 -2.80 3.59 6.04
N ALA A 42 -3.92 3.55 5.32
CA ALA A 42 -4.08 2.71 4.14
C ALA A 42 -3.01 2.92 3.06
N TYR A 43 -2.42 4.10 2.99
CA TYR A 43 -1.41 4.49 2.01
C TYR A 43 0.03 4.02 2.31
N ALA A 44 0.27 3.46 3.49
CA ALA A 44 1.60 2.96 3.90
C ALA A 44 1.57 1.51 4.39
N ARG A 45 0.35 0.94 4.54
CA ARG A 45 0.14 -0.40 5.12
C ARG A 45 0.84 -1.49 4.32
N MET A 46 1.19 -2.56 5.02
CA MET A 46 1.78 -3.73 4.41
C MET A 46 1.05 -5.01 4.78
N MET A 47 1.26 -6.04 3.98
CA MET A 47 0.80 -7.41 4.22
C MET A 47 1.95 -8.38 3.98
N ILE A 48 2.26 -9.17 5.00
CA ILE A 48 3.23 -10.25 4.94
C ILE A 48 2.45 -11.55 4.87
N VAL A 49 2.81 -12.43 3.92
CA VAL A 49 2.33 -13.81 3.87
C VAL A 49 3.53 -14.71 4.03
N TYR A 50 3.50 -15.58 5.03
CA TYR A 50 4.54 -16.56 5.29
C TYR A 50 4.28 -17.86 4.50
N ALA A 51 5.32 -18.67 4.34
CA ALA A 51 5.22 -19.94 3.61
C ALA A 51 4.32 -20.97 4.31
N ASP A 52 4.15 -20.85 5.62
CA ASP A 52 3.23 -21.66 6.42
C ASP A 52 1.75 -21.24 6.29
N GLY A 53 1.45 -20.24 5.44
CA GLY A 53 0.10 -19.71 5.21
C GLY A 53 -0.33 -18.63 6.23
N THR A 54 0.43 -18.40 7.29
CA THR A 54 0.10 -17.33 8.25
C THR A 54 0.36 -15.95 7.64
N THR A 55 -0.38 -14.95 8.11
CA THR A 55 -0.30 -13.58 7.60
C THR A 55 -0.09 -12.57 8.72
N ALA A 56 0.54 -11.44 8.38
CA ALA A 56 0.67 -10.31 9.28
C ALA A 56 0.41 -9.00 8.53
N GLY A 57 -0.56 -8.23 9.02
CA GLY A 57 -0.84 -6.88 8.52
C GLY A 57 -0.15 -5.84 9.39
N THR A 58 0.61 -4.92 8.77
CA THR A 58 1.29 -3.81 9.48
C THR A 58 0.92 -2.46 8.87
N CYS A 59 1.13 -1.37 9.60
CA CYS A 59 0.80 -0.02 9.15
C CYS A 59 1.91 0.62 8.31
N SER A 60 3.12 0.07 8.33
CA SER A 60 4.30 0.63 7.62
C SER A 60 5.38 -0.43 7.40
N LEU A 61 6.40 -0.06 6.62
CA LEU A 61 7.59 -0.90 6.42
C LEU A 61 8.38 -1.09 7.72
N ASN A 62 8.43 -0.08 8.61
CA ASN A 62 9.09 -0.22 9.90
C ASN A 62 8.45 -1.30 10.77
N CYS A 63 7.12 -1.28 10.89
CA CYS A 63 6.41 -2.33 11.61
C CYS A 63 6.53 -3.70 10.91
N ALA A 64 6.62 -3.75 9.58
CA ALA A 64 6.89 -4.99 8.85
C ALA A 64 8.31 -5.53 9.13
N ALA A 65 9.30 -4.66 9.22
CA ALA A 65 10.67 -5.03 9.57
C ALA A 65 10.74 -5.64 10.99
N VAL A 66 10.05 -5.04 11.97
CA VAL A 66 9.93 -5.60 13.34
C VAL A 66 9.26 -6.97 13.31
N GLU A 67 8.15 -7.11 12.59
CA GLU A 67 7.43 -8.39 12.45
C GLU A 67 8.32 -9.48 11.86
N MET A 68 9.04 -9.19 10.78
CA MET A 68 9.96 -10.13 10.15
C MET A 68 11.15 -10.46 11.03
N LYS A 69 11.71 -9.48 11.76
CA LYS A 69 12.80 -9.67 12.73
C LYS A 69 12.38 -10.60 13.88
N GLY A 70 11.14 -10.46 14.38
CA GLY A 70 10.58 -11.32 15.43
C GLY A 70 10.22 -12.73 14.93
N ASN A 71 10.11 -12.95 13.63
CA ASN A 71 9.74 -14.22 13.01
C ASN A 71 10.83 -14.76 12.06
N LYS A 72 12.12 -14.62 12.43
CA LYS A 72 13.28 -15.05 11.61
C LYS A 72 13.23 -16.50 11.13
N GLY A 73 12.55 -17.39 11.89
CA GLY A 73 12.37 -18.79 11.50
C GLY A 73 11.30 -19.02 10.42
N LYS A 74 10.47 -18.01 10.12
CA LYS A 74 9.43 -18.11 9.10
C LYS A 74 9.89 -17.56 7.76
N LYS A 75 9.79 -18.39 6.71
CA LYS A 75 10.07 -17.93 5.35
C LYS A 75 8.95 -17.01 4.85
N VAL A 76 9.27 -15.79 4.47
CA VAL A 76 8.34 -14.88 3.80
C VAL A 76 8.07 -15.37 2.38
N LYS A 77 6.80 -15.65 2.06
CA LYS A 77 6.34 -16.05 0.72
C LYS A 77 6.06 -14.84 -0.15
N THR A 78 5.29 -13.87 0.37
CA THR A 78 5.01 -12.60 -0.32
C THR A 78 5.07 -11.44 0.66
N LEU A 79 5.54 -10.31 0.19
CA LEU A 79 5.54 -9.05 0.91
C LEU A 79 4.89 -7.99 0.01
N ARG A 80 3.77 -7.45 0.47
CA ARG A 80 3.02 -6.45 -0.29
C ARG A 80 2.95 -5.14 0.49
N VAL A 81 3.01 -4.04 -0.24
CA VAL A 81 2.91 -2.68 0.30
C VAL A 81 1.79 -1.93 -0.43
N ALA A 82 1.15 -1.01 0.24
CA ALA A 82 0.21 -0.11 -0.43
C ALA A 82 0.96 0.86 -1.35
N ASP A 83 0.54 0.93 -2.59
CA ASP A 83 0.86 2.05 -3.44
C ASP A 83 0.31 3.34 -2.83
N TYR A 84 1.16 4.33 -2.66
CA TYR A 84 0.82 5.58 -2.00
C TYR A 84 -0.37 6.30 -2.66
N THR A 85 -0.44 6.28 -3.99
CA THR A 85 -1.47 6.98 -4.78
C THR A 85 -2.81 6.27 -4.71
N THR A 86 -2.83 4.99 -5.08
CA THR A 86 -4.07 4.22 -5.24
C THR A 86 -4.51 3.46 -3.98
N LYS A 87 -3.60 3.32 -3.01
CA LYS A 87 -3.77 2.50 -1.79
C LYS A 87 -4.00 1.00 -2.07
N LYS A 88 -3.76 0.54 -3.30
CA LYS A 88 -3.81 -0.88 -3.65
C LYS A 88 -2.51 -1.57 -3.20
N LEU A 89 -2.62 -2.81 -2.75
CA LEU A 89 -1.43 -3.59 -2.42
C LEU A 89 -0.71 -4.04 -3.69
N ILE A 90 0.56 -3.69 -3.78
CA ILE A 90 1.51 -4.07 -4.84
C ILE A 90 2.64 -4.91 -4.24
N ASP A 91 3.43 -5.59 -5.06
CA ASP A 91 4.63 -6.29 -4.58
C ASP A 91 5.65 -5.28 -4.07
N ALA A 92 6.13 -5.49 -2.84
CA ALA A 92 7.03 -4.55 -2.19
C ALA A 92 8.43 -4.52 -2.83
N LYS A 93 8.87 -5.64 -3.43
CA LYS A 93 10.20 -5.76 -4.03
C LYS A 93 10.28 -5.06 -5.38
N SER A 94 9.17 -5.03 -6.12
CA SER A 94 9.10 -4.37 -7.44
C SER A 94 8.62 -2.92 -7.36
N ALA A 95 8.15 -2.47 -6.20
CA ALA A 95 7.73 -1.09 -6.00
C ALA A 95 8.91 -0.11 -6.14
N VAL A 96 8.62 1.08 -6.63
CA VAL A 96 9.54 2.22 -6.57
C VAL A 96 9.39 2.89 -5.21
N TRP A 97 10.46 2.94 -4.45
CA TRP A 97 10.44 3.54 -3.11
C TRP A 97 10.93 4.98 -3.12
N VAL A 98 10.37 5.79 -2.25
CA VAL A 98 10.87 7.12 -1.91
C VAL A 98 11.22 7.13 -0.44
N ILE A 99 12.43 7.59 -0.11
CA ILE A 99 12.93 7.70 1.26
C ILE A 99 13.11 9.18 1.61
N GLY A 100 12.63 9.56 2.80
CA GLY A 100 12.72 10.93 3.31
C GLY A 100 11.64 11.86 2.75
N GLY A 101 11.91 13.14 2.83
CA GLY A 101 10.99 14.21 2.45
C GLY A 101 10.29 14.83 3.65
N SER A 102 9.47 15.86 3.37
CA SER A 102 8.80 16.67 4.40
C SER A 102 7.51 16.03 4.95
N LYS A 103 6.98 15.00 4.27
CA LYS A 103 5.76 14.33 4.71
C LYS A 103 6.09 13.33 5.83
N GLU A 104 5.38 13.46 6.95
CA GLU A 104 5.57 12.60 8.11
C GLU A 104 5.35 11.12 7.78
N GLY A 105 6.29 10.28 8.21
CA GLY A 105 6.25 8.83 8.05
C GLY A 105 5.29 8.16 9.04
N VAL A 106 4.98 6.90 8.77
CA VAL A 106 4.15 6.07 9.66
C VAL A 106 5.07 5.17 10.48
N MET A 107 5.13 5.42 11.79
CA MET A 107 6.00 4.67 12.75
C MET A 107 7.48 4.65 12.32
N THR A 108 7.99 5.79 11.87
CA THR A 108 9.37 5.94 11.40
C THR A 108 9.81 7.40 11.51
N SER A 109 11.07 7.64 11.83
CA SER A 109 11.70 8.96 11.78
C SER A 109 12.10 9.34 10.35
N ILE A 110 12.38 8.34 9.49
CA ILE A 110 12.71 8.54 8.09
C ILE A 110 11.59 7.95 7.23
N PRO A 111 10.72 8.78 6.63
CA PRO A 111 9.59 8.32 5.83
C PRO A 111 9.97 7.41 4.67
N LYS A 112 9.12 6.42 4.38
CA LYS A 112 9.29 5.48 3.28
C LYS A 112 7.95 5.27 2.59
N TRP A 113 7.89 5.58 1.30
CA TRP A 113 6.67 5.56 0.48
C TRP A 113 6.87 4.67 -0.73
N ALA A 114 5.88 3.87 -1.09
CA ALA A 114 5.94 2.98 -2.24
C ALA A 114 4.99 3.43 -3.35
N PHE A 115 5.42 3.27 -4.60
CA PHE A 115 4.69 3.66 -5.79
C PHE A 115 4.74 2.54 -6.84
N VAL A 116 3.67 2.43 -7.64
CA VAL A 116 3.65 1.52 -8.79
C VAL A 116 4.64 1.97 -9.85
N THR A 117 4.71 3.30 -10.11
CA THR A 117 5.50 3.84 -11.21
C THR A 117 6.53 4.87 -10.74
N LYS A 118 7.65 4.92 -11.46
CA LYS A 118 8.66 5.96 -11.24
C LYS A 118 8.09 7.37 -11.44
N SER A 119 7.17 7.55 -12.39
CA SER A 119 6.54 8.85 -12.65
C SER A 119 5.76 9.39 -11.44
N GLU A 120 5.03 8.51 -10.72
CA GLU A 120 4.33 8.90 -9.49
C GLU A 120 5.30 9.20 -8.35
N ALA A 121 6.35 8.39 -8.22
CA ALA A 121 7.42 8.63 -7.24
C ALA A 121 8.14 9.96 -7.51
N ASP A 122 8.49 10.27 -8.77
CA ASP A 122 9.12 11.54 -9.16
C ASP A 122 8.21 12.74 -8.85
N LYS A 123 6.89 12.64 -9.12
CA LYS A 123 5.91 13.68 -8.75
C LYS A 123 5.88 13.90 -7.24
N PHE A 124 5.90 12.79 -6.46
CA PHE A 124 5.92 12.87 -5.01
C PHE A 124 7.20 13.57 -4.50
N VAL A 125 8.37 13.19 -5.00
CA VAL A 125 9.67 13.79 -4.66
C VAL A 125 9.68 15.29 -4.99
N LYS A 126 9.13 15.67 -6.17
CA LYS A 126 9.03 17.08 -6.57
C LYS A 126 8.20 17.91 -5.59
N GLY A 127 7.14 17.34 -5.02
CA GLY A 127 6.24 18.06 -4.10
C GLY A 127 6.64 17.97 -2.63
N ASN A 128 7.33 16.93 -2.22
CA ASN A 128 7.58 16.64 -0.80
C ASN A 128 9.07 16.45 -0.48
N GLY A 129 9.94 16.46 -1.47
CA GLY A 129 11.35 16.10 -1.27
C GLY A 129 11.56 14.59 -1.11
N GLY A 130 12.71 14.21 -0.57
CA GLY A 130 13.12 12.82 -0.48
C GLY A 130 13.88 12.38 -1.74
N ARG A 131 14.13 11.10 -1.87
CA ARG A 131 14.84 10.51 -3.02
C ARG A 131 14.29 9.14 -3.40
N ILE A 132 14.43 8.79 -4.67
CA ILE A 132 14.12 7.45 -5.18
C ILE A 132 15.09 6.43 -4.56
N ALA A 133 14.56 5.27 -4.23
CA ALA A 133 15.28 4.13 -3.68
C ALA A 133 14.66 2.82 -4.17
N ASP A 134 15.34 1.72 -3.92
CA ASP A 134 14.81 0.37 -4.09
C ASP A 134 14.28 -0.21 -2.75
N PHE A 135 13.68 -1.39 -2.85
CA PHE A 135 13.15 -2.09 -1.69
C PHE A 135 14.23 -2.46 -0.67
N ASN A 136 15.40 -2.90 -1.12
CA ASN A 136 16.46 -3.36 -0.21
C ASN A 136 16.98 -2.20 0.63
N GLU A 137 17.15 -1.03 0.01
CA GLU A 137 17.57 0.17 0.71
C GLU A 137 16.51 0.62 1.74
N ALA A 138 15.23 0.65 1.34
CA ALA A 138 14.15 1.01 2.22
C ALA A 138 14.02 0.04 3.41
N LEU A 139 14.14 -1.28 3.16
CA LEU A 139 14.09 -2.30 4.19
C LEU A 139 15.29 -2.22 5.14
N ASN A 140 16.50 -2.08 4.62
CA ASN A 140 17.71 -1.96 5.45
C ASN A 140 17.63 -0.75 6.37
N LEU A 141 17.08 0.36 5.88
CA LEU A 141 16.85 1.54 6.70
C LEU A 141 15.83 1.27 7.81
N ALA A 142 14.71 0.62 7.48
CA ALA A 142 13.70 0.25 8.45
C ALA A 142 14.23 -0.73 9.52
N LEU A 143 15.11 -1.64 9.15
CA LEU A 143 15.74 -2.57 10.11
C LEU A 143 16.67 -1.84 11.08
N ARG A 144 17.48 -0.88 10.60
CA ARG A 144 18.37 -0.07 11.44
C ARG A 144 17.63 0.85 12.41
N GLU A 145 16.48 1.41 12.00
CA GLU A 145 15.65 2.24 12.90
C GLU A 145 15.05 1.42 14.08
N ASN A 146 15.12 0.09 14.03
CA ASN A 146 14.57 -0.80 15.04
C ASN A 146 15.68 -1.61 15.77
N GLU A 147 16.92 -1.16 15.70
CA GLU A 147 18.05 -1.68 16.50
C GLU A 147 18.17 -0.93 17.82
#